data_642c5bf06f0020bb67c3564a2a3aff3c
#
_entry.id   642c5bf06f0020bb67c3564a2a3aff3c
#
_cell.length_a   1.000
_cell.length_b   1.000
_cell.length_c   1.000
_cell.angle_alpha   90.00
_cell.angle_beta   90.00
_cell.angle_gamma   90.00
#
_symmetry.space_group_name_H-M   'P 1'
#
loop_
_entity.id
_entity.type
_entity.pdbx_description
1 polymer ?
#
loop_
_entity_poly.entity_id
_entity_poly.type
_entity_poly.pdbx_seq_one_letter_code
_entity_poly.pdbx_strand_id
1 'polypeptide(L)'
;AWQYPRNDLEGDVLFLDLDLVITGNIDRFFDYKPGLYCVIENWTQKGKGIGNTSCFRFPVGNYSFIFSNFEKNSKDILEKFHIEQTYLSDQIKDQEFWPNQWCVSFKHDLLPNWPVRLWKAAELPKDTSLVAFTGKPDPDDVLLGKWPVPKKYFFKKLYKQFCVPHWVKSNWI
;
A
#
# COMPACT_ATOMS: atom_id res chain seq x y z
N ALA A 1 11.52 -7.27 6.16
CA ALA A 1 12.16 -7.44 4.86
C ALA A 1 13.62 -6.94 4.85
N TRP A 2 13.97 -5.94 5.69
CA TRP A 2 15.29 -5.29 5.71
C TRP A 2 16.29 -5.89 6.69
N GLN A 3 15.88 -6.87 7.50
CA GLN A 3 16.54 -7.23 8.76
C GLN A 3 17.80 -8.08 8.65
N TYR A 4 18.03 -8.75 7.51
CA TYR A 4 19.26 -9.51 7.25
C TYR A 4 19.47 -9.67 5.75
N PRO A 5 20.72 -9.70 5.26
CA PRO A 5 20.98 -10.29 3.97
C PRO A 5 20.54 -11.76 4.07
N ARG A 6 19.34 -12.07 3.59
CA ARG A 6 18.93 -13.44 3.39
C ARG A 6 19.81 -13.97 2.27
N ASN A 7 20.79 -14.78 2.61
CA ASN A 7 21.74 -15.37 1.65
C ASN A 7 21.04 -16.31 0.65
N ASP A 8 19.74 -16.53 0.83
CA ASP A 8 18.87 -17.37 -0.01
C ASP A 8 18.04 -16.57 -1.02
N LEU A 9 18.12 -15.23 -1.01
CA LEU A 9 17.41 -14.37 -1.95
C LEU A 9 18.42 -13.63 -2.84
N GLU A 10 18.18 -13.68 -4.15
CA GLU A 10 18.95 -12.99 -5.16
C GLU A 10 18.02 -12.24 -6.13
N GLY A 11 18.56 -11.22 -6.82
CA GLY A 11 17.80 -10.42 -7.80
C GLY A 11 16.84 -9.42 -7.16
N ASP A 12 15.74 -9.14 -7.84
CA ASP A 12 14.72 -8.23 -7.38
C ASP A 12 13.66 -8.95 -6.53
N VAL A 13 13.30 -8.37 -5.39
CA VAL A 13 12.24 -8.87 -4.51
C VAL A 13 11.09 -7.89 -4.50
N LEU A 14 9.88 -8.39 -4.73
CA LEU A 14 8.62 -7.65 -4.57
C LEU A 14 8.04 -7.95 -3.19
N PHE A 15 7.88 -6.90 -2.37
CA PHE A 15 7.20 -6.97 -1.09
C PHE A 15 5.74 -6.57 -1.26
N LEU A 16 4.84 -7.33 -0.66
CA LEU A 16 3.41 -7.06 -0.61
C LEU A 16 2.93 -7.13 0.84
N ASP A 17 2.19 -6.12 1.28
CA ASP A 17 1.51 -6.13 2.57
C ASP A 17 0.35 -7.14 2.57
N LEU A 18 -0.03 -7.60 3.75
CA LEU A 18 -1.11 -8.59 3.92
C LEU A 18 -2.52 -8.03 3.67
N ASP A 19 -2.67 -6.71 3.64
CA ASP A 19 -3.93 -6.02 3.36
C ASP A 19 -4.04 -5.54 1.90
N LEU A 20 -3.31 -6.20 1.00
CA LEU A 20 -3.43 -6.01 -0.45
C LEU A 20 -4.28 -7.10 -1.08
N VAL A 21 -5.15 -6.71 -2.01
CA VAL A 21 -5.87 -7.65 -2.88
C VAL A 21 -5.23 -7.65 -4.26
N ILE A 22 -4.76 -8.82 -4.71
CA ILE A 22 -4.22 -9.01 -6.05
C ILE A 22 -5.40 -9.19 -7.02
N THR A 23 -5.51 -8.31 -8.01
CA THR A 23 -6.61 -8.26 -8.97
C THR A 23 -6.18 -8.45 -10.42
N GLY A 24 -4.87 -8.48 -10.66
CA GLY A 24 -4.30 -8.64 -12.00
C GLY A 24 -2.88 -9.19 -11.97
N ASN A 25 -2.25 -9.25 -13.15
CA ASN A 25 -0.88 -9.76 -13.29
C ASN A 25 0.13 -8.89 -12.53
N ILE A 26 0.95 -9.53 -11.69
CA ILE A 26 2.02 -8.91 -10.91
C ILE A 26 3.42 -9.01 -11.56
N ASP A 27 3.60 -9.78 -12.64
CA ASP A 27 4.91 -9.95 -13.28
C ASP A 27 5.45 -8.61 -13.80
N ARG A 28 4.56 -7.74 -14.27
CA ARG A 28 4.93 -6.39 -14.75
C ARG A 28 5.66 -5.52 -13.74
N PHE A 29 5.54 -5.82 -12.43
CA PHE A 29 6.31 -5.11 -11.41
C PHE A 29 7.80 -5.45 -11.48
N PHE A 30 8.17 -6.61 -12.00
CA PHE A 30 9.54 -7.00 -12.23
C PHE A 30 10.11 -6.43 -13.53
N ASP A 31 9.26 -6.23 -14.54
CA ASP A 31 9.66 -5.68 -15.84
C ASP A 31 9.83 -4.14 -15.81
N TYR A 32 9.18 -3.47 -14.89
CA TYR A 32 9.23 -2.01 -14.77
C TYR A 32 10.50 -1.56 -14.06
N LYS A 33 11.37 -0.81 -14.78
CA LYS A 33 12.63 -0.25 -14.25
C LYS A 33 13.40 -1.25 -13.38
N PRO A 34 13.84 -2.40 -13.92
CA PRO A 34 14.51 -3.45 -13.18
C PRO A 34 15.77 -2.94 -12.49
N GLY A 35 16.07 -3.47 -11.30
CA GLY A 35 17.24 -3.08 -10.51
C GLY A 35 17.09 -1.77 -9.72
N LEU A 36 15.95 -1.06 -9.83
CA LEU A 36 15.67 0.15 -9.04
C LEU A 36 14.69 -0.14 -7.90
N TYR A 37 14.74 0.69 -6.85
CA TYR A 37 13.70 0.70 -5.84
C TYR A 37 12.43 1.34 -6.41
N CYS A 38 11.37 0.57 -6.48
CA CYS A 38 10.07 1.02 -6.96
C CYS A 38 9.00 0.84 -5.88
N VAL A 39 8.13 1.83 -5.72
CA VAL A 39 7.15 1.88 -4.62
C VAL A 39 5.85 2.55 -5.08
N ILE A 40 4.75 2.36 -4.36
CA ILE A 40 3.53 3.13 -4.60
C ILE A 40 3.75 4.60 -4.19
N GLU A 41 3.30 5.57 -4.99
CA GLU A 41 3.21 6.95 -4.53
C GLU A 41 2.13 7.08 -3.45
N ASN A 42 2.45 7.71 -2.33
CA ASN A 42 1.52 7.82 -1.21
C ASN A 42 0.28 8.62 -1.59
N TRP A 43 -0.90 8.00 -1.53
CA TRP A 43 -2.18 8.58 -1.97
C TRP A 43 -2.56 9.90 -1.29
N THR A 44 -2.15 10.08 -0.04
CA THR A 44 -2.45 11.29 0.75
C THR A 44 -1.38 12.36 0.63
N GLN A 45 -0.25 12.06 -0.01
CA GLN A 45 0.92 12.93 -0.11
C GLN A 45 1.48 12.97 -1.55
N LYS A 46 0.59 12.89 -2.54
CA LYS A 46 0.96 12.95 -3.97
C LYS A 46 1.80 14.20 -4.29
N GLY A 47 2.84 14.01 -5.10
CA GLY A 47 3.77 15.06 -5.50
C GLY A 47 4.81 15.46 -4.45
N LYS A 48 4.81 14.83 -3.26
CA LYS A 48 5.80 15.11 -2.20
C LYS A 48 7.01 14.17 -2.21
N GLY A 49 7.05 13.23 -3.15
CA GLY A 49 8.13 12.25 -3.23
C GLY A 49 8.10 11.22 -2.09
N ILE A 50 6.93 10.94 -1.50
CA ILE A 50 6.80 9.98 -0.41
C ILE A 50 6.15 8.71 -0.94
N GLY A 51 6.82 7.57 -0.69
CA GLY A 51 6.33 6.25 -1.03
C GLY A 51 5.33 5.71 -0.01
N ASN A 52 4.44 4.82 -0.44
CA ASN A 52 3.63 3.96 0.41
C ASN A 52 4.16 2.53 0.31
N THR A 53 4.61 1.99 1.43
CA THR A 53 5.34 0.72 1.52
C THR A 53 4.46 -0.52 1.49
N SER A 54 3.18 -0.40 1.17
CA SER A 54 2.31 -1.58 1.02
C SER A 54 2.72 -2.46 -0.16
N CYS A 55 3.28 -1.88 -1.24
CA CYS A 55 3.90 -2.62 -2.34
C CYS A 55 5.17 -1.92 -2.80
N PHE A 56 6.31 -2.59 -2.70
CA PHE A 56 7.57 -2.08 -3.20
C PHE A 56 8.48 -3.21 -3.68
N ARG A 57 9.34 -2.89 -4.65
CA ARG A 57 10.37 -3.80 -5.15
C ARG A 57 11.75 -3.19 -4.97
N PHE A 58 12.72 -4.03 -4.67
CA PHE A 58 14.12 -3.64 -4.52
C PHE A 58 15.08 -4.77 -4.90
N PRO A 59 16.26 -4.46 -5.43
CA PRO A 59 17.33 -5.42 -5.60
C PRO A 59 17.92 -5.81 -4.23
N VAL A 60 18.09 -7.12 -4.02
CA VAL A 60 18.65 -7.66 -2.76
C VAL A 60 20.04 -7.11 -2.52
N GLY A 61 20.34 -6.69 -1.30
CA GLY A 61 21.64 -6.20 -0.87
C GLY A 61 21.87 -4.69 -1.06
N ASN A 62 21.21 -4.03 -2.00
CA ASN A 62 21.51 -2.63 -2.34
C ASN A 62 21.14 -1.62 -1.25
N TYR A 63 20.17 -1.94 -0.39
CA TYR A 63 19.64 -1.01 0.62
C TYR A 63 19.92 -1.43 2.07
N SER A 64 20.93 -2.28 2.30
CA SER A 64 21.36 -2.71 3.64
C SER A 64 21.79 -1.55 4.55
N PHE A 65 22.27 -0.45 3.95
CA PHE A 65 22.65 0.77 4.68
C PHE A 65 21.49 1.39 5.47
N ILE A 66 20.26 1.23 5.03
CA ILE A 66 19.05 1.76 5.72
C ILE A 66 18.93 1.13 7.10
N PHE A 67 19.05 -0.20 7.16
CA PHE A 67 19.00 -0.93 8.44
C PHE A 67 20.19 -0.58 9.32
N SER A 68 21.40 -0.58 8.77
CA SER A 68 22.61 -0.21 9.51
C SER A 68 22.57 1.21 10.07
N ASN A 69 21.98 2.16 9.31
CA ASN A 69 21.77 3.53 9.79
C ASN A 69 20.74 3.57 10.92
N PHE A 70 19.64 2.82 10.78
CA PHE A 70 18.61 2.72 11.83
C PHE A 70 19.18 2.12 13.13
N GLU A 71 19.97 1.04 13.05
CA GLU A 71 20.61 0.44 14.23
C GLU A 71 21.49 1.44 14.99
N LYS A 72 22.27 2.23 14.26
CA LYS A 72 23.20 3.19 14.86
C LYS A 72 22.53 4.43 15.44
N ASN A 73 21.43 4.88 14.82
CA ASN A 73 20.82 6.19 15.08
C ASN A 73 19.33 6.09 15.40
N SER A 74 18.87 4.96 15.95
CA SER A 74 17.44 4.68 16.14
C SER A 74 16.68 5.75 16.92
N LYS A 75 17.27 6.34 17.96
CA LYS A 75 16.63 7.39 18.77
C LYS A 75 16.31 8.62 17.94
N ASP A 76 17.30 9.16 17.25
CA ASP A 76 17.17 10.38 16.43
C ASP A 76 16.21 10.14 15.25
N ILE A 77 16.28 8.94 14.67
CA ILE A 77 15.38 8.55 13.57
C ILE A 77 13.93 8.49 14.05
N LEU A 78 13.66 7.86 15.20
CA LEU A 78 12.31 7.76 15.77
C LEU A 78 11.76 9.12 16.25
N GLU A 79 12.61 10.04 16.67
CA GLU A 79 12.21 11.41 16.98
C GLU A 79 11.87 12.20 15.71
N LYS A 80 12.65 12.03 14.63
CA LYS A 80 12.48 12.74 13.37
C LYS A 80 11.34 12.20 12.51
N PHE A 81 11.19 10.89 12.44
CA PHE A 81 10.26 10.22 11.55
C PHE A 81 9.19 9.45 12.33
N HIS A 82 7.93 9.88 12.23
CA HIS A 82 6.82 9.23 12.92
C HIS A 82 6.31 7.96 12.21
N ILE A 83 6.64 7.80 10.92
CA ILE A 83 6.23 6.64 10.10
C ILE A 83 7.41 6.18 9.22
N GLU A 84 7.49 4.86 9.02
CA GLU A 84 8.53 4.21 8.21
C GLU A 84 8.61 4.78 6.78
N GLN A 85 7.47 5.02 6.14
CA GLN A 85 7.38 5.52 4.77
C GLN A 85 8.15 6.83 4.55
N THR A 86 8.08 7.73 5.52
CA THR A 86 8.83 9.00 5.43
C THR A 86 10.32 8.80 5.64
N TYR A 87 10.73 7.89 6.51
CA TYR A 87 12.13 7.52 6.68
C TYR A 87 12.70 6.88 5.43
N LEU A 88 12.04 5.88 4.86
CA LEU A 88 12.51 5.23 3.64
C LEU A 88 12.61 6.22 2.47
N SER A 89 11.61 7.06 2.29
CA SER A 89 11.63 8.10 1.23
C SER A 89 12.69 9.18 1.47
N ASP A 90 13.09 9.42 2.72
CA ASP A 90 14.22 10.29 3.04
C ASP A 90 15.57 9.63 2.72
N GLN A 91 15.70 8.31 2.89
CA GLN A 91 16.93 7.58 2.65
C GLN A 91 17.12 7.17 1.17
N ILE A 92 16.05 6.88 0.44
CA ILE A 92 16.07 6.41 -0.95
C ILE A 92 15.67 7.57 -1.88
N LYS A 93 16.64 8.36 -2.32
CA LYS A 93 16.39 9.56 -3.16
C LYS A 93 16.10 9.25 -4.62
N ASP A 94 16.51 8.11 -5.09
CA ASP A 94 16.31 7.59 -6.44
C ASP A 94 15.11 6.64 -6.54
N GLN A 95 14.20 6.69 -5.57
CA GLN A 95 12.99 5.89 -5.62
C GLN A 95 12.12 6.25 -6.83
N GLU A 96 11.56 5.21 -7.44
CA GLU A 96 10.65 5.33 -8.57
C GLU A 96 9.23 4.95 -8.15
N PHE A 97 8.24 5.58 -8.77
CA PHE A 97 6.85 5.26 -8.47
C PHE A 97 6.26 4.35 -9.55
N TRP A 98 5.46 3.37 -9.09
CA TRP A 98 4.64 2.58 -10.00
C TRP A 98 3.68 3.47 -10.79
N PRO A 99 3.31 3.12 -12.03
CA PRO A 99 2.19 3.75 -12.72
C PRO A 99 0.94 3.73 -11.84
N ASN A 100 0.32 4.89 -11.64
CA ASN A 100 -0.75 5.08 -10.64
C ASN A 100 -1.94 4.10 -10.76
N GLN A 101 -2.21 3.62 -12.00
CA GLN A 101 -3.30 2.67 -12.26
C GLN A 101 -2.99 1.23 -11.80
N TRP A 102 -1.72 0.88 -11.56
CA TRP A 102 -1.35 -0.48 -11.16
C TRP A 102 -1.67 -0.78 -9.71
N CYS A 103 -1.50 0.23 -8.86
CA CYS A 103 -1.75 0.14 -7.42
C CYS A 103 -2.72 1.25 -7.02
N VAL A 104 -3.93 0.88 -6.65
CA VAL A 104 -4.97 1.83 -6.25
C VAL A 104 -5.38 1.61 -4.79
N SER A 105 -5.82 2.67 -4.13
CA SER A 105 -6.37 2.56 -2.79
C SER A 105 -7.87 2.32 -2.84
N PHE A 106 -8.35 1.29 -2.15
CA PHE A 106 -9.79 1.08 -2.00
C PHE A 106 -10.51 2.34 -1.51
N LYS A 107 -9.95 2.96 -0.48
CA LYS A 107 -10.57 4.09 0.21
C LYS A 107 -10.40 5.43 -0.51
N HIS A 108 -9.24 5.67 -1.13
CA HIS A 108 -8.90 6.98 -1.70
C HIS A 108 -9.22 7.09 -3.18
N ASP A 109 -9.14 5.97 -3.93
CA ASP A 109 -9.31 5.98 -5.38
C ASP A 109 -10.61 5.30 -5.84
N LEU A 110 -11.03 4.20 -5.19
CA LEU A 110 -12.13 3.38 -5.70
C LEU A 110 -13.47 3.64 -5.03
N LEU A 111 -13.48 3.93 -3.73
CA LEU A 111 -14.72 4.06 -2.98
C LEU A 111 -15.46 5.34 -3.37
N PRO A 112 -16.69 5.25 -3.92
CA PRO A 112 -17.48 6.43 -4.27
C PRO A 112 -17.74 7.34 -3.05
N ASN A 113 -17.84 8.64 -3.29
CA ASN A 113 -18.17 9.59 -2.25
C ASN A 113 -19.55 9.33 -1.64
N TRP A 114 -19.72 9.66 -0.36
CA TRP A 114 -21.02 9.63 0.27
C TRP A 114 -21.95 10.71 -0.34
N PRO A 115 -23.24 10.43 -0.63
CA PRO A 115 -23.96 9.20 -0.34
C PRO A 115 -23.92 8.15 -1.47
N VAL A 116 -23.27 8.41 -2.61
CA VAL A 116 -23.28 7.55 -3.81
C VAL A 116 -22.88 6.11 -3.51
N ARG A 117 -21.89 5.90 -2.63
CA ARG A 117 -21.43 4.56 -2.23
C ARG A 117 -22.47 3.68 -1.53
N LEU A 118 -23.64 4.23 -1.18
CA LEU A 118 -24.73 3.44 -0.60
C LEU A 118 -25.44 2.56 -1.64
N TRP A 119 -25.36 2.94 -2.92
CA TRP A 119 -25.99 2.22 -4.04
C TRP A 119 -25.06 1.92 -5.21
N LYS A 120 -23.89 2.56 -5.27
CA LYS A 120 -22.85 2.27 -6.26
C LYS A 120 -21.66 1.65 -5.57
N ALA A 121 -21.31 0.40 -5.98
CA ALA A 121 -20.13 -0.28 -5.51
C ALA A 121 -18.84 0.32 -6.10
N ALA A 122 -17.72 0.13 -5.43
CA ALA A 122 -16.40 0.46 -5.96
C ALA A 122 -16.09 -0.41 -7.18
N GLU A 123 -15.79 0.22 -8.30
CA GLU A 123 -15.44 -0.45 -9.55
C GLU A 123 -13.91 -0.60 -9.66
N LEU A 124 -13.46 -1.72 -10.21
CA LEU A 124 -12.04 -1.99 -10.43
C LEU A 124 -11.63 -1.50 -11.82
N PRO A 125 -10.66 -0.57 -11.94
CA PRO A 125 -10.12 -0.16 -13.24
C PRO A 125 -9.41 -1.32 -13.95
N LYS A 126 -9.46 -1.34 -15.29
CA LYS A 126 -8.94 -2.45 -16.11
C LYS A 126 -7.45 -2.78 -15.85
N ASP A 127 -6.64 -1.77 -15.65
CA ASP A 127 -5.18 -1.92 -15.55
C ASP A 127 -4.69 -2.05 -14.10
N THR A 128 -5.60 -2.29 -13.15
CA THR A 128 -5.25 -2.46 -11.76
C THR A 128 -4.74 -3.88 -11.49
N SER A 129 -3.57 -4.00 -10.88
CA SER A 129 -3.02 -5.27 -10.40
C SER A 129 -3.20 -5.43 -8.90
N LEU A 130 -3.15 -4.34 -8.15
CA LEU A 130 -3.20 -4.36 -6.69
C LEU A 130 -4.17 -3.31 -6.16
N VAL A 131 -4.96 -3.71 -5.18
CA VAL A 131 -5.80 -2.79 -4.41
C VAL A 131 -5.35 -2.80 -2.96
N ALA A 132 -4.91 -1.64 -2.46
CA ALA A 132 -4.47 -1.47 -1.08
C ALA A 132 -5.60 -1.02 -0.17
N PHE A 133 -5.69 -1.66 1.00
CA PHE A 133 -6.63 -1.34 2.06
C PHE A 133 -5.89 -0.65 3.20
N THR A 134 -5.68 0.66 3.06
CA THR A 134 -4.94 1.46 4.04
C THR A 134 -5.79 1.78 5.28
N GLY A 135 -5.60 1.03 6.35
CA GLY A 135 -6.43 1.07 7.54
C GLY A 135 -7.84 0.54 7.28
N LYS A 136 -8.82 0.97 8.06
CA LYS A 136 -10.19 0.44 7.91
C LYS A 136 -10.97 1.10 6.77
N PRO A 137 -11.84 0.33 6.06
CA PRO A 137 -12.11 -1.12 6.23
C PRO A 137 -11.00 -1.99 5.65
N ASP A 138 -10.75 -3.17 6.22
CA ASP A 138 -9.90 -4.21 5.65
C ASP A 138 -10.68 -5.02 4.59
N PRO A 139 -10.06 -5.90 3.79
CA PRO A 139 -10.76 -6.72 2.81
C PRO A 139 -11.89 -7.56 3.42
N ASP A 140 -11.67 -8.16 4.60
CA ASP A 140 -12.69 -8.94 5.32
C ASP A 140 -13.89 -8.08 5.76
N ASP A 141 -13.63 -6.86 6.21
CA ASP A 141 -14.69 -5.91 6.56
C ASP A 141 -15.54 -5.58 5.34
N VAL A 142 -14.89 -5.42 4.16
CA VAL A 142 -15.56 -5.11 2.91
C VAL A 142 -16.42 -6.28 2.44
N LEU A 143 -15.95 -7.52 2.55
CA LEU A 143 -16.75 -8.71 2.24
C LEU A 143 -18.03 -8.78 3.07
N LEU A 144 -17.97 -8.34 4.32
CA LEU A 144 -19.11 -8.31 5.24
C LEU A 144 -19.98 -7.04 5.08
N GLY A 145 -19.64 -6.13 4.15
CA GLY A 145 -20.30 -4.83 4.01
C GLY A 145 -20.18 -3.94 5.24
N LYS A 146 -19.12 -4.13 6.03
CA LYS A 146 -18.93 -3.44 7.30
C LYS A 146 -17.76 -2.47 7.23
N TRP A 147 -17.95 -1.30 7.85
CA TRP A 147 -16.86 -0.39 8.14
C TRP A 147 -16.77 -0.21 9.65
N PRO A 148 -15.82 -0.84 10.34
CA PRO A 148 -15.68 -0.76 11.79
C PRO A 148 -15.56 0.68 12.25
N VAL A 149 -16.36 1.03 13.26
CA VAL A 149 -16.37 2.36 13.87
C VAL A 149 -16.27 2.20 15.38
N PRO A 150 -15.31 2.84 16.06
CA PRO A 150 -15.26 2.85 17.50
C PRO A 150 -16.58 3.32 18.12
N LYS A 151 -16.99 2.71 19.23
CA LYS A 151 -18.30 3.00 19.90
C LYS A 151 -18.51 4.49 20.15
N LYS A 152 -17.47 5.22 20.53
CA LYS A 152 -17.49 6.67 20.78
C LYS A 152 -17.87 7.51 19.54
N TYR A 153 -17.85 6.93 18.35
CA TYR A 153 -18.16 7.61 17.10
C TYR A 153 -19.37 6.98 16.37
N PHE A 154 -20.36 6.49 17.11
CA PHE A 154 -21.48 5.72 16.55
C PHE A 154 -22.23 6.45 15.40
N PHE A 155 -22.31 7.79 15.42
CA PHE A 155 -22.88 8.60 14.32
C PHE A 155 -22.17 8.37 12.98
N LYS A 156 -20.87 8.00 13.01
CA LYS A 156 -20.12 7.68 11.80
C LYS A 156 -20.65 6.45 11.08
N LYS A 157 -21.42 5.58 11.76
CA LYS A 157 -22.04 4.41 11.13
C LYS A 157 -23.02 4.79 10.01
N LEU A 158 -23.66 5.96 10.09
CA LEU A 158 -24.62 6.41 9.08
C LEU A 158 -23.97 6.61 7.71
N TYR A 159 -22.77 7.19 7.66
CA TYR A 159 -22.08 7.47 6.42
C TYR A 159 -20.93 6.51 6.11
N LYS A 160 -20.61 5.60 7.03
CA LYS A 160 -19.62 4.53 6.83
C LYS A 160 -20.29 3.22 6.40
N GLN A 161 -21.20 3.33 5.44
CA GLN A 161 -21.84 2.21 4.74
C GLN A 161 -21.51 2.32 3.27
N PHE A 162 -21.45 1.18 2.59
CA PHE A 162 -21.15 1.10 1.16
C PHE A 162 -21.70 -0.20 0.57
N CYS A 163 -21.89 -0.21 -0.75
CA CYS A 163 -22.18 -1.44 -1.48
C CYS A 163 -20.92 -2.31 -1.56
N VAL A 164 -21.06 -3.60 -1.30
CA VAL A 164 -19.97 -4.58 -1.38
C VAL A 164 -19.55 -4.77 -2.84
N PRO A 165 -18.30 -4.50 -3.21
CA PRO A 165 -17.82 -4.73 -4.57
C PRO A 165 -17.68 -6.22 -4.86
N HIS A 166 -18.20 -6.65 -6.00
CA HIS A 166 -18.14 -8.05 -6.40
C HIS A 166 -16.71 -8.57 -6.56
N TRP A 167 -15.80 -7.74 -7.08
CA TRP A 167 -14.42 -8.14 -7.35
C TRP A 167 -13.62 -8.48 -6.07
N VAL A 168 -13.97 -7.93 -4.92
CA VAL A 168 -13.31 -8.30 -3.64
C VAL A 168 -13.60 -9.77 -3.34
N LYS A 169 -14.85 -10.20 -3.49
CA LYS A 169 -15.25 -11.60 -3.25
C LYS A 169 -14.56 -12.59 -4.19
N SER A 170 -14.21 -12.16 -5.40
CA SER A 170 -13.57 -13.03 -6.40
C SER A 170 -12.05 -13.11 -6.24
N ASN A 171 -11.41 -12.17 -5.53
CA ASN A 171 -9.95 -12.05 -5.45
C ASN A 171 -9.40 -12.13 -4.01
N TRP A 172 -10.25 -12.16 -3.00
CA TRP A 172 -9.88 -12.32 -1.60
C TRP A 172 -10.45 -13.64 -1.06
N ILE A 173 -9.55 -14.55 -0.63
CA ILE A 173 -9.91 -15.91 -0.15
C ILE A 173 -9.43 -16.08 1.28
#